data_f58adf448b93bdaeb455ec2297dd8d3a
#
_entry.id   f58adf448b93bdaeb455ec2297dd8d3a
#
_cell.length_a   1.000
_cell.length_b   1.000
_cell.length_c   1.000
_cell.angle_alpha   90.00
_cell.angle_beta   90.00
_cell.angle_gamma   90.00
#
_symmetry.space_group_name_H-M   'P 1'
#
loop_
_entity.id
_entity.type
_entity.pdbx_description
1 polymer ?
#
loop_
_entity_poly.entity_id
_entity_poly.type
_entity_poly.pdbx_seq_one_letter_code
_entity_poly.pdbx_strand_id
1 'polypeptide(L)'
;MAHIDFKEEEQDFNKLIEEKKDKPTFVDFFAEWCGPCKILKPMIEKACKDNGFNFIAVNVDDNEKLSEEYEVQGVPYVVLFLNGEKKFDFSGANTKKLDEAVELAKKAK
;
A
#
# COMPACT_ATOMS: atom_id res chain seq x y z
N MET A 1 -8.28 -12.49 2.14
CA MET A 1 -7.59 -11.25 1.75
C MET A 1 -8.42 -10.04 2.15
N ALA A 2 -7.80 -9.05 2.70
CA ALA A 2 -8.50 -7.83 3.09
C ALA A 2 -8.11 -6.68 2.18
N HIS A 3 -9.12 -6.06 1.58
CA HIS A 3 -8.97 -4.84 0.83
C HIS A 3 -9.65 -3.74 1.63
N ILE A 4 -8.90 -2.72 1.98
CA ILE A 4 -9.41 -1.62 2.80
C ILE A 4 -9.17 -0.30 2.07
N ASP A 5 -10.24 0.49 1.96
CA ASP A 5 -10.13 1.87 1.49
C ASP A 5 -10.01 2.74 2.73
N PHE A 6 -8.80 3.18 3.01
CA PHE A 6 -8.51 3.90 4.24
C PHE A 6 -9.06 5.32 4.24
N LYS A 7 -9.62 5.74 5.37
CA LYS A 7 -10.09 7.12 5.57
C LYS A 7 -9.63 7.63 6.92
N GLU A 8 -8.75 8.61 6.92
CA GLU A 8 -8.16 9.12 8.16
C GLU A 8 -9.19 9.73 9.11
N GLU A 9 -10.33 10.16 8.58
CA GLU A 9 -11.41 10.69 9.42
C GLU A 9 -12.10 9.61 10.23
N GLU A 10 -12.01 8.36 9.80
CA GLU A 10 -12.73 7.24 10.39
C GLU A 10 -11.84 6.24 11.07
N GLN A 11 -10.54 6.24 10.78
CA GLN A 11 -9.62 5.19 11.23
C GLN A 11 -8.27 5.76 11.62
N ASP A 12 -7.59 5.05 12.52
CA ASP A 12 -6.21 5.34 12.91
C ASP A 12 -5.31 4.42 12.08
N PHE A 13 -4.47 5.00 11.23
CA PHE A 13 -3.63 4.22 10.33
C PHE A 13 -2.64 3.32 11.06
N ASN A 14 -1.97 3.85 12.08
CA ASN A 14 -0.99 3.05 12.82
C ASN A 14 -1.64 1.87 13.51
N LYS A 15 -2.84 2.08 14.04
CA LYS A 15 -3.58 1.02 14.68
C LYS A 15 -4.01 -0.04 13.67
N LEU A 16 -4.42 0.40 12.48
CA LEU A 16 -4.81 -0.53 11.42
C LEU A 16 -3.63 -1.40 10.98
N ILE A 17 -2.46 -0.79 10.79
CA ILE A 17 -1.26 -1.53 10.42
C ILE A 17 -0.91 -2.56 11.50
N GLU A 18 -1.02 -2.17 12.76
CA GLU A 18 -0.75 -3.08 13.87
C GLU A 18 -1.73 -4.25 13.91
N GLU A 19 -3.00 -4.00 13.62
CA GLU A 19 -4.02 -5.03 13.57
C GLU A 19 -3.80 -6.03 12.44
N LYS A 20 -3.14 -5.58 11.37
CA LYS A 20 -2.93 -6.39 10.18
C LYS A 20 -1.53 -6.99 10.09
N LYS A 21 -0.75 -6.89 11.16
CA LYS A 21 0.68 -7.24 11.10
C LYS A 21 0.97 -8.73 10.93
N ASP A 22 -0.02 -9.59 11.10
CA ASP A 22 0.16 -11.03 10.93
C ASP A 22 0.37 -11.44 9.48
N LYS A 23 0.12 -10.56 8.54
CA LYS A 23 0.32 -10.81 7.11
C LYS A 23 0.99 -9.61 6.48
N PRO A 24 1.77 -9.83 5.40
CA PRO A 24 2.31 -8.71 4.63
C PRO A 24 1.18 -7.77 4.19
N THR A 25 1.42 -6.47 4.31
CA THR A 25 0.42 -5.46 3.98
C THR A 25 0.99 -4.47 2.98
N PHE A 26 0.33 -4.34 1.84
CA PHE A 26 0.67 -3.35 0.83
C PHE A 26 -0.22 -2.14 1.00
N VAL A 27 0.38 -0.96 1.03
CA VAL A 27 -0.35 0.31 1.10
C VAL A 27 -0.08 1.07 -0.19
N ASP A 28 -1.15 1.42 -0.91
CA ASP A 28 -1.06 2.11 -2.19
C ASP A 28 -1.62 3.52 -2.04
N PHE A 29 -0.72 4.51 -2.04
CA PHE A 29 -1.12 5.92 -2.05
C PHE A 29 -1.36 6.32 -3.50
N PHE A 30 -2.59 6.72 -3.79
CA PHE A 30 -3.00 7.00 -5.17
C PHE A 30 -3.89 8.24 -5.24
N ALA A 31 -4.18 8.68 -6.47
CA ALA A 31 -5.16 9.73 -6.72
C ALA A 31 -5.99 9.31 -7.92
N GLU A 32 -7.23 9.79 -7.96
CA GLU A 32 -8.12 9.40 -9.06
C GLU A 32 -7.73 10.03 -10.40
N TRP A 33 -7.05 11.17 -10.34
CA TRP A 33 -6.58 11.85 -11.55
C TRP A 33 -5.27 11.26 -12.09
N CYS A 34 -4.70 10.31 -11.39
CA CYS A 34 -3.37 9.76 -11.71
C CYS A 34 -3.48 8.57 -12.67
N GLY A 35 -3.01 8.75 -13.91
CA GLY A 35 -3.03 7.70 -14.92
C GLY A 35 -2.22 6.47 -14.52
N PRO A 36 -0.93 6.64 -14.11
CA PRO A 36 -0.11 5.49 -13.71
C PRO A 36 -0.70 4.71 -12.52
N CYS A 37 -1.41 5.39 -11.62
CA CYS A 37 -2.06 4.72 -10.49
C CYS A 37 -3.10 3.70 -10.98
N LYS A 38 -3.81 4.05 -12.04
CA LYS A 38 -4.86 3.17 -12.58
C LYS A 38 -4.30 1.91 -13.21
N ILE A 39 -3.04 1.96 -13.62
CA ILE A 39 -2.36 0.80 -14.18
C ILE A 39 -1.82 -0.08 -13.04
N LEU A 40 -1.19 0.53 -12.05
CA LEU A 40 -0.50 -0.22 -11.00
C LEU A 40 -1.45 -0.82 -9.96
N LYS A 41 -2.52 -0.11 -9.61
CA LYS A 41 -3.43 -0.57 -8.57
C LYS A 41 -3.98 -1.98 -8.78
N PRO A 42 -4.52 -2.30 -9.97
CA PRO A 42 -5.02 -3.67 -10.19
C PRO A 42 -3.91 -4.72 -10.12
N MET A 43 -2.68 -4.36 -10.44
CA MET A 43 -1.56 -5.28 -10.34
C MET A 43 -1.23 -5.60 -8.88
N ILE A 44 -1.27 -4.58 -8.02
CA ILE A 44 -1.04 -4.78 -6.59
C ILE A 44 -2.17 -5.61 -5.99
N GLU A 45 -3.42 -5.27 -6.35
CA GLU A 45 -4.58 -6.00 -5.85
C GLU A 45 -4.50 -7.48 -6.21
N LYS A 46 -4.12 -7.77 -7.45
CA LYS A 46 -4.00 -9.16 -7.90
C LYS A 46 -2.91 -9.88 -7.13
N ALA A 47 -1.76 -9.26 -6.95
CA ALA A 47 -0.67 -9.87 -6.20
C ALA A 47 -1.08 -10.17 -4.76
N CYS A 48 -1.79 -9.24 -4.14
CA CYS A 48 -2.27 -9.44 -2.77
C CYS A 48 -3.30 -10.57 -2.69
N LYS A 49 -4.23 -10.59 -3.64
CA LYS A 49 -5.25 -11.61 -3.68
C LYS A 49 -4.64 -13.00 -3.88
N ASP A 50 -3.70 -13.12 -4.81
CA ASP A 50 -3.07 -14.39 -5.14
C ASP A 50 -2.23 -14.94 -3.99
N ASN A 51 -1.71 -14.08 -3.13
CA ASN A 51 -0.78 -14.47 -2.06
C ASN A 51 -1.35 -14.33 -0.66
N GLY A 52 -2.58 -13.89 -0.53
CA GLY A 52 -3.20 -13.70 0.78
C GLY A 52 -2.66 -12.53 1.58
N PHE A 53 -2.10 -11.53 0.90
CA PHE A 53 -1.60 -10.32 1.55
C PHE A 53 -2.74 -9.33 1.77
N ASN A 54 -2.57 -8.42 2.72
CA ASN A 54 -3.52 -7.32 2.94
C ASN A 54 -3.23 -6.19 1.95
N PHE A 55 -4.29 -5.53 1.52
CA PHE A 55 -4.18 -4.39 0.61
C PHE A 55 -4.95 -3.20 1.18
N ILE A 56 -4.26 -2.07 1.37
CA ILE A 56 -4.87 -0.85 1.86
C ILE A 56 -4.66 0.25 0.81
N ALA A 57 -5.77 0.81 0.33
CA ALA A 57 -5.73 1.90 -0.64
C ALA A 57 -5.92 3.23 0.08
N VAL A 58 -5.05 4.19 -0.20
CA VAL A 58 -5.09 5.52 0.42
C VAL A 58 -5.16 6.58 -0.67
N ASN A 59 -6.33 7.19 -0.83
CA ASN A 59 -6.48 8.30 -1.76
C ASN A 59 -5.87 9.53 -1.10
N VAL A 60 -4.80 10.08 -1.71
CA VAL A 60 -4.07 11.20 -1.09
C VAL A 60 -4.91 12.47 -0.96
N ASP A 61 -5.90 12.64 -1.84
CA ASP A 61 -6.75 13.82 -1.77
C ASP A 61 -7.72 13.78 -0.59
N ASP A 62 -8.05 12.58 -0.13
CA ASP A 62 -8.94 12.38 1.01
C ASP A 62 -8.20 12.12 2.31
N ASN A 63 -6.87 11.99 2.28
CA ASN A 63 -6.06 11.61 3.43
C ASN A 63 -4.79 12.45 3.48
N GLU A 64 -4.97 13.77 3.54
CA GLU A 64 -3.85 14.70 3.45
C GLU A 64 -2.86 14.58 4.61
N LYS A 65 -3.36 14.38 5.81
CA LYS A 65 -2.48 14.27 6.98
C LYS A 65 -1.59 13.05 6.89
N LEU A 66 -2.16 11.92 6.53
CA LEU A 66 -1.40 10.69 6.40
C LEU A 66 -0.39 10.81 5.27
N SER A 67 -0.78 11.44 4.17
CA SER A 67 0.11 11.64 3.03
C SER A 67 1.32 12.50 3.41
N GLU A 68 1.11 13.50 4.25
CA GLU A 68 2.20 14.33 4.77
C GLU A 68 3.12 13.53 5.68
N GLU A 69 2.53 12.72 6.57
CA GLU A 69 3.30 11.88 7.48
C GLU A 69 4.26 10.97 6.73
N TYR A 70 3.81 10.41 5.64
CA TYR A 70 4.62 9.49 4.84
C TYR A 70 5.42 10.20 3.75
N GLU A 71 5.38 11.53 3.75
CA GLU A 71 6.14 12.37 2.82
C GLU A 71 5.89 11.95 1.37
N VAL A 72 4.61 11.72 1.05
CA VAL A 72 4.22 11.32 -0.30
C VAL A 72 4.37 12.52 -1.23
N GLN A 73 5.35 12.48 -2.12
CA GLN A 73 5.63 13.58 -3.03
C GLN A 73 5.08 13.36 -4.43
N GLY A 74 4.67 12.15 -4.73
CA GLY A 74 4.08 11.81 -6.01
C GLY A 74 3.35 10.50 -5.90
N VAL A 75 2.42 10.27 -6.83
CA VAL A 75 1.64 9.03 -6.84
C VAL A 75 1.85 8.31 -8.16
N PRO A 76 1.76 6.98 -8.18
CA PRO A 76 1.52 6.11 -7.02
C PRO A 76 2.76 6.00 -6.13
N TYR A 77 2.54 5.83 -4.84
CA TYR A 77 3.61 5.55 -3.88
C TYR A 77 3.16 4.33 -3.09
N VAL A 78 3.97 3.29 -3.09
CA VAL A 78 3.62 1.99 -2.51
C VAL A 78 4.54 1.67 -1.35
N VAL A 79 3.95 1.22 -0.25
CA VAL A 79 4.72 0.84 0.95
C VAL A 79 4.35 -0.59 1.31
N LEU A 80 5.38 -1.39 1.59
CA LEU A 80 5.19 -2.76 2.09
C LEU A 80 5.51 -2.79 3.58
N PHE A 81 4.55 -3.23 4.36
CA PHE A 81 4.72 -3.44 5.80
C PHE A 81 4.84 -4.92 6.09
N LEU A 82 5.83 -5.27 6.92
CA LEU A 82 6.02 -6.64 7.40
C LEU A 82 6.12 -6.57 8.93
N ASN A 83 5.29 -7.34 9.62
CA ASN A 83 5.23 -7.34 11.08
C ASN A 83 4.97 -5.96 11.67
N GLY A 84 4.20 -5.15 10.96
CA GLY A 84 3.86 -3.81 11.41
C GLY A 84 4.91 -2.75 11.14
N GLU A 85 5.98 -3.10 10.42
CA GLU A 85 7.06 -2.17 10.10
C GLU A 85 7.21 -1.97 8.61
N LYS A 86 7.53 -0.74 8.21
CA LYS A 86 7.81 -0.43 6.81
C LYS A 86 9.14 -1.07 6.41
N LYS A 87 9.10 -1.93 5.41
CA LYS A 87 10.28 -2.66 4.96
C LYS A 87 10.72 -2.35 3.54
N PHE A 88 9.82 -1.81 2.72
CA PHE A 88 10.14 -1.52 1.33
C PHE A 88 9.17 -0.49 0.82
N ASP A 89 9.63 0.40 -0.06
CA ASP A 89 8.74 1.35 -0.71
C ASP A 89 9.27 1.69 -2.09
N PHE A 90 8.38 2.21 -2.93
CA PHE A 90 8.77 2.72 -4.23
C PHE A 90 7.71 3.68 -4.77
N SER A 91 8.10 4.54 -5.70
CA SER A 91 7.21 5.50 -6.35
C SER A 91 7.09 5.19 -7.83
N GLY A 92 5.96 5.57 -8.41
CA GLY A 92 5.71 5.40 -9.83
C GLY A 92 5.18 4.02 -10.17
N ALA A 93 4.71 3.85 -11.40
CA ALA A 93 4.17 2.57 -11.86
C ALA A 93 5.32 1.64 -12.26
N ASN A 94 6.18 1.36 -11.30
CA ASN A 94 7.39 0.57 -11.51
C ASN A 94 7.09 -0.90 -11.22
N THR A 95 6.78 -1.65 -12.27
CA THR A 95 6.39 -3.06 -12.13
C THR A 95 7.53 -3.92 -11.60
N LYS A 96 8.76 -3.57 -11.95
CA LYS A 96 9.93 -4.30 -11.47
C LYS A 96 10.06 -4.18 -9.95
N LYS A 97 9.85 -2.96 -9.43
CA LYS A 97 9.89 -2.75 -7.99
C LYS A 97 8.73 -3.45 -7.29
N LEU A 98 7.58 -3.50 -7.95
CA LEU A 98 6.45 -4.25 -7.40
C LEU A 98 6.80 -5.73 -7.27
N ASP A 99 7.45 -6.29 -8.29
CA ASP A 99 7.87 -7.70 -8.25
C ASP A 99 8.84 -7.94 -7.10
N GLU A 100 9.77 -7.01 -6.87
CA GLU A 100 10.72 -7.11 -5.77
C GLU A 100 9.99 -7.09 -4.42
N ALA A 101 9.01 -6.21 -4.28
CA ALA A 101 8.23 -6.13 -3.05
C ALA A 101 7.44 -7.41 -2.79
N VAL A 102 6.84 -7.97 -3.84
CA VAL A 102 6.06 -9.20 -3.72
C VAL A 102 6.96 -10.35 -3.31
N GLU A 103 8.15 -10.46 -3.90
CA GLU A 103 9.09 -11.52 -3.53
C GLU A 103 9.54 -11.38 -2.09
N LEU A 104 9.81 -10.15 -1.65
CA LEU A 104 10.17 -9.89 -0.26
C LEU A 104 9.04 -10.31 0.69
N ALA A 105 7.81 -9.98 0.33
CA ALA A 105 6.64 -10.33 1.14
C ALA A 105 6.46 -11.84 1.24
N LYS A 106 6.69 -12.56 0.13
CA LYS A 106 6.57 -14.03 0.13
C LYS A 106 7.58 -14.67 1.06
N LYS A 107 8.79 -14.15 1.12
CA LYS A 107 9.86 -14.70 1.93
C LYS A 107 9.68 -14.42 3.42
N ALA A 108 8.87 -13.44 3.76
CA ALA A 108 8.68 -13.00 5.14
C ALA A 108 7.68 -13.86 5.91
N LYS A 109 7.09 -14.82 5.29
CA LYS A 109 6.06 -15.66 5.93
C LYS A 109 6.65 -16.66 6.90
#